data_309fdc8e81fbe34c7b482bbf64638e43
#
_entry.id   309fdc8e81fbe34c7b482bbf64638e43
#
_cell.length_a   1.000
_cell.length_b   1.000
_cell.length_c   1.000
_cell.angle_alpha   90.00
_cell.angle_beta   90.00
_cell.angle_gamma   90.00
#
_symmetry.space_group_name_H-M   'P 1'
#
loop_
_entity.id
_entity.type
_entity.pdbx_description
1 polymer ?
#
loop_
_entity_poly.entity_id
_entity_poly.type
_entity_poly.pdbx_seq_one_letter_code
_entity_poly.pdbx_strand_id
1 'polypeptide(L)'
;MILRNLQLYGERERKDLLIQDGSIASISPTGSTGNTTNTIVIDTGGLTAFPGFINSHDHLDFNLYPQLGKGPYPNYTAWGNDIHLHHRALIDTIQQIPVALRTQWGIYKNLLNGCTTVVEHGKEHKAPEEWVYVHRETHSLHSVAFEKKWKQKLNHPFSRKKPYVIHAGEGTDQLAKEEAGKIIRANYLRKKIVAVHAVSMKPEEARGFKGIIWCPSSNDFMFGTTAAIHQLKQYTRIVLGTDSTLTAAWSLKSHLHSALKTGLATMPELICMLTSEPAALWDMKQKGSITPGFDADICLYAGDNPLEGQLMLVMRQGRVLLYHESLQSVLPLDQHIPYSRIRYNGEPITVVGRLPQFVKEIQQYYPSATIPFELI
;
A
#
# COMPACT_ATOMS: atom_id res chain seq x y z
N MET A 1 9.13 -21.19 -14.19
CA MET A 1 10.22 -20.69 -13.31
C MET A 1 10.11 -21.35 -11.95
N ILE A 2 11.24 -21.68 -11.33
CA ILE A 2 11.29 -22.18 -9.96
C ILE A 2 12.08 -21.18 -9.10
N LEU A 3 11.47 -20.69 -8.03
CA LEU A 3 12.19 -20.05 -6.93
C LEU A 3 12.58 -21.15 -5.95
N ARG A 4 13.88 -21.44 -5.85
CA ARG A 4 14.42 -22.53 -5.04
C ARG A 4 14.97 -22.02 -3.71
N ASN A 5 14.92 -22.89 -2.69
CA ASN A 5 15.60 -22.68 -1.41
C ASN A 5 15.16 -21.39 -0.69
N LEU A 6 13.85 -21.07 -0.72
CA LEU A 6 13.29 -19.94 0.03
C LEU A 6 12.64 -20.40 1.33
N GLN A 7 12.49 -19.48 2.27
CA GLN A 7 11.74 -19.69 3.50
C GLN A 7 10.42 -18.95 3.40
N LEU A 8 9.30 -19.63 3.58
CA LEU A 8 8.01 -18.93 3.69
C LEU A 8 7.93 -18.22 5.05
N TYR A 9 7.43 -17.00 5.08
CA TYR A 9 7.27 -16.27 6.33
C TYR A 9 6.45 -17.07 7.35
N GLY A 10 6.97 -17.22 8.55
CA GLY A 10 6.38 -18.02 9.63
C GLY A 10 6.68 -19.52 9.57
N GLU A 11 7.34 -20.02 8.53
CA GLU A 11 7.79 -21.42 8.43
C GLU A 11 9.29 -21.55 8.69
N ARG A 12 9.75 -22.73 9.13
CA ARG A 12 11.19 -23.00 9.34
C ARG A 12 11.83 -23.75 8.18
N GLU A 13 11.02 -24.51 7.46
CA GLU A 13 11.50 -25.35 6.36
C GLU A 13 11.73 -24.56 5.08
N ARG A 14 12.77 -24.95 4.34
CA ARG A 14 13.03 -24.42 3.01
C ARG A 14 12.13 -25.07 1.98
N LYS A 15 11.63 -24.26 1.05
CA LYS A 15 10.69 -24.66 0.01
C LYS A 15 11.19 -24.24 -1.38
N ASP A 16 10.71 -24.95 -2.38
CA ASP A 16 10.78 -24.56 -3.78
C ASP A 16 9.38 -24.17 -4.25
N LEU A 17 9.25 -23.04 -4.92
CA LEU A 17 8.01 -22.58 -5.55
C LEU A 17 8.09 -22.73 -7.07
N LEU A 18 7.21 -23.50 -7.65
CA LEU A 18 7.01 -23.55 -9.09
C LEU A 18 6.01 -22.45 -9.50
N ILE A 19 6.42 -21.54 -10.38
CA ILE A 19 5.60 -20.48 -10.93
C ILE A 19 5.34 -20.77 -12.41
N GLN A 20 4.07 -20.81 -12.80
CA GLN A 20 3.59 -21.01 -14.17
C GLN A 20 2.45 -20.06 -14.45
N ASP A 21 2.44 -19.46 -15.62
CA ASP A 21 1.36 -18.56 -16.12
C ASP A 21 0.96 -17.47 -15.10
N GLY A 22 1.96 -16.90 -14.42
CA GLY A 22 1.75 -15.84 -13.44
C GLY A 22 1.23 -16.29 -12.07
N SER A 23 1.03 -17.60 -11.87
CA SER A 23 0.48 -18.19 -10.65
C SER A 23 1.46 -19.16 -9.99
N ILE A 24 1.30 -19.38 -8.70
CA ILE A 24 2.01 -20.41 -7.94
C ILE A 24 1.39 -21.76 -8.31
N ALA A 25 2.12 -22.58 -9.08
CA ALA A 25 1.62 -23.89 -9.50
C ALA A 25 1.78 -24.95 -8.41
N SER A 26 2.91 -24.94 -7.69
CA SER A 26 3.14 -25.86 -6.57
C SER A 26 4.18 -25.31 -5.59
N ILE A 27 4.13 -25.88 -4.37
CA ILE A 27 5.09 -25.63 -3.29
C ILE A 27 5.58 -27.00 -2.83
N SER A 28 6.88 -27.19 -2.72
CA SER A 28 7.49 -28.46 -2.34
C SER A 28 8.72 -28.27 -1.44
N PRO A 29 9.15 -29.26 -0.68
CA PRO A 29 10.43 -29.19 0.04
C PRO A 29 11.60 -28.91 -0.92
N THR A 30 12.57 -28.15 -0.47
CA THR A 30 13.74 -27.79 -1.30
C THR A 30 14.46 -29.06 -1.82
N GLY A 31 14.75 -29.03 -3.13
CA GLY A 31 15.43 -30.12 -3.84
C GLY A 31 14.52 -31.26 -4.31
N SER A 32 13.23 -31.23 -3.95
CA SER A 32 12.26 -32.25 -4.44
C SER A 32 11.72 -31.94 -5.83
N THR A 33 11.82 -30.67 -6.26
CA THR A 33 11.44 -30.29 -7.62
C THR A 33 12.57 -30.61 -8.58
N GLY A 34 12.40 -31.64 -9.41
CA GLY A 34 13.37 -32.02 -10.44
C GLY A 34 13.60 -30.88 -11.44
N ASN A 35 14.82 -30.75 -11.94
CA ASN A 35 15.13 -29.88 -13.06
C ASN A 35 14.45 -30.42 -14.31
N THR A 36 13.31 -29.85 -14.68
CA THR A 36 12.75 -30.10 -16.03
C THR A 36 13.57 -29.31 -17.04
N THR A 37 13.99 -29.98 -18.12
CA THR A 37 14.64 -29.31 -19.27
C THR A 37 13.77 -28.12 -19.71
N ASN A 38 14.33 -26.91 -19.69
CA ASN A 38 13.71 -25.62 -20.00
C ASN A 38 13.08 -24.84 -18.84
N THR A 39 13.19 -25.25 -17.59
CA THR A 39 12.68 -24.44 -16.46
C THR A 39 13.80 -23.59 -15.88
N ILE A 40 13.60 -22.27 -15.86
CA ILE A 40 14.53 -21.35 -15.20
C ILE A 40 14.45 -21.57 -13.68
N VAL A 41 15.60 -21.83 -13.06
CA VAL A 41 15.71 -22.02 -11.62
C VAL A 41 16.51 -20.87 -11.03
N ILE A 42 15.92 -20.20 -10.04
CA ILE A 42 16.53 -19.10 -9.29
C ILE A 42 16.74 -19.60 -7.86
N ASP A 43 18.00 -19.85 -7.49
CA ASP A 43 18.32 -20.14 -6.09
C ASP A 43 18.30 -18.83 -5.29
N THR A 44 17.41 -18.77 -4.31
CA THR A 44 17.21 -17.56 -3.49
C THR A 44 18.18 -17.49 -2.31
N GLY A 45 19.03 -18.51 -2.10
CA GLY A 45 20.00 -18.53 -1.00
C GLY A 45 19.36 -18.50 0.39
N GLY A 46 18.08 -18.80 0.49
CA GLY A 46 17.36 -18.82 1.76
C GLY A 46 16.70 -17.52 2.14
N LEU A 47 16.41 -16.64 1.19
CA LEU A 47 15.60 -15.46 1.42
C LEU A 47 14.21 -15.82 1.95
N THR A 48 13.64 -14.93 2.77
CA THR A 48 12.28 -15.09 3.28
C THR A 48 11.28 -14.52 2.28
N ALA A 49 10.30 -15.34 1.92
CA ALA A 49 9.23 -15.00 1.01
C ALA A 49 7.98 -14.54 1.77
N PHE A 50 7.52 -13.36 1.44
CA PHE A 50 6.23 -12.82 1.84
C PHE A 50 5.31 -12.76 0.63
N PRO A 51 3.96 -12.90 0.80
CA PRO A 51 3.05 -12.47 -0.23
C PRO A 51 3.31 -11.01 -0.58
N GLY A 52 3.18 -10.63 -1.84
CA GLY A 52 3.26 -9.22 -2.23
C GLY A 52 2.32 -8.37 -1.38
N PHE A 53 2.82 -7.30 -0.80
CA PHE A 53 2.06 -6.48 0.12
C PHE A 53 0.90 -5.77 -0.58
N ILE A 54 -0.19 -5.61 0.14
CA ILE A 54 -1.41 -4.91 -0.28
C ILE A 54 -1.54 -3.64 0.57
N ASN A 55 -1.26 -2.50 -0.02
CA ASN A 55 -1.52 -1.20 0.60
C ASN A 55 -3.01 -0.87 0.47
N SER A 56 -3.74 -0.85 1.58
CA SER A 56 -5.19 -0.69 1.56
C SER A 56 -5.68 0.75 1.42
N HIS A 57 -4.79 1.74 1.47
CA HIS A 57 -5.14 3.14 1.29
C HIS A 57 -3.94 3.97 0.86
N ASP A 58 -4.08 4.60 -0.28
CA ASP A 58 -3.14 5.60 -0.79
C ASP A 58 -3.91 6.62 -1.67
N HIS A 59 -3.40 7.84 -1.74
CA HIS A 59 -3.74 8.82 -2.75
C HIS A 59 -2.55 8.93 -3.71
N LEU A 60 -2.55 8.12 -4.77
CA LEU A 60 -1.38 7.95 -5.63
C LEU A 60 -0.85 9.27 -6.19
N ASP A 61 -1.75 10.18 -6.58
CA ASP A 61 -1.37 11.47 -7.14
C ASP A 61 -0.91 12.51 -6.11
N PHE A 62 -0.94 12.19 -4.80
CA PHE A 62 -0.46 13.07 -3.73
C PHE A 62 0.93 12.71 -3.19
N ASN A 63 1.57 11.70 -3.72
CA ASN A 63 2.87 11.22 -3.23
C ASN A 63 4.09 12.05 -3.69
N LEU A 64 3.89 13.12 -4.45
CA LEU A 64 4.94 14.12 -4.75
C LEU A 64 4.99 15.26 -3.74
N TYR A 65 3.98 15.40 -2.91
CA TYR A 65 4.00 16.41 -1.85
C TYR A 65 4.94 15.97 -0.71
N PRO A 66 5.71 16.90 -0.13
CA PRO A 66 6.28 16.67 1.20
C PRO A 66 5.16 16.68 2.24
N GLN A 67 5.46 16.26 3.46
CA GLN A 67 4.53 16.45 4.56
C GLN A 67 4.23 17.93 4.77
N LEU A 68 2.94 18.31 4.78
CA LEU A 68 2.50 19.69 4.94
C LEU A 68 1.68 19.86 6.22
N GLY A 69 1.98 20.96 6.91
CA GLY A 69 1.35 21.32 8.17
C GLY A 69 2.24 21.07 9.39
N LYS A 70 1.78 21.53 10.55
CA LYS A 70 2.46 21.40 11.84
C LYS A 70 1.44 20.98 12.90
N GLY A 71 1.11 19.67 12.95
CA GLY A 71 0.18 19.12 13.93
C GLY A 71 0.60 19.34 15.39
N PRO A 72 -0.20 18.90 16.38
CA PRO A 72 -1.46 18.19 16.16
C PRO A 72 -2.64 19.11 15.82
N TYR A 73 -3.52 18.64 14.94
CA TYR A 73 -4.77 19.32 14.56
C TYR A 73 -5.97 18.67 15.26
N PRO A 74 -7.08 19.41 15.47
CA PRO A 74 -8.29 18.82 16.02
C PRO A 74 -8.97 17.84 15.06
N ASN A 75 -8.86 18.09 13.74
CA ASN A 75 -9.43 17.24 12.68
C ASN A 75 -8.82 17.57 11.31
N TYR A 76 -9.14 16.74 10.31
CA TYR A 76 -8.65 16.89 8.94
C TYR A 76 -9.07 18.21 8.24
N THR A 77 -10.20 18.82 8.63
CA THR A 77 -10.63 20.11 8.03
C THR A 77 -9.76 21.27 8.52
N ALA A 78 -9.35 21.23 9.80
CA ALA A 78 -8.42 22.22 10.35
C ALA A 78 -7.04 22.09 9.68
N TRP A 79 -6.54 20.86 9.50
CA TRP A 79 -5.32 20.61 8.75
C TRP A 79 -5.43 21.10 7.29
N GLY A 80 -6.51 20.75 6.59
CA GLY A 80 -6.72 21.18 5.20
C GLY A 80 -6.73 22.69 5.05
N ASN A 81 -7.38 23.43 5.97
CA ASN A 81 -7.38 24.90 5.97
C ASN A 81 -5.97 25.46 6.20
N ASP A 82 -5.22 24.88 7.14
CA ASP A 82 -3.85 25.31 7.45
C ASP A 82 -2.91 25.16 6.25
N ILE A 83 -2.88 24.01 5.59
CA ILE A 83 -1.98 23.78 4.46
C ILE A 83 -2.35 24.66 3.26
N HIS A 84 -3.63 24.90 3.01
CA HIS A 84 -4.06 25.80 1.94
C HIS A 84 -3.76 27.26 2.24
N LEU A 85 -3.72 27.66 3.51
CA LEU A 85 -3.32 29.00 3.91
C LEU A 85 -1.81 29.23 3.80
N HIS A 86 -1.01 28.28 4.30
CA HIS A 86 0.43 28.49 4.47
C HIS A 86 1.30 27.88 3.36
N HIS A 87 0.79 26.90 2.59
CA HIS A 87 1.55 26.17 1.58
C HIS A 87 0.96 26.26 0.17
N ARG A 88 0.09 27.28 -0.08
CA ARG A 88 -0.63 27.45 -1.34
C ARG A 88 0.27 27.44 -2.57
N ALA A 89 1.38 28.19 -2.54
CA ALA A 89 2.31 28.28 -3.66
C ALA A 89 2.93 26.92 -4.02
N LEU A 90 3.31 26.11 -3.02
CA LEU A 90 3.83 24.77 -3.23
C LEU A 90 2.76 23.82 -3.79
N ILE A 91 1.55 23.90 -3.24
CA ILE A 91 0.41 23.10 -3.70
C ILE A 91 0.14 23.40 -5.18
N ASP A 92 0.04 24.68 -5.55
CA ASP A 92 -0.20 25.12 -6.91
C ASP A 92 0.94 24.68 -7.86
N THR A 93 2.21 24.74 -7.41
CA THR A 93 3.36 24.24 -8.19
C THR A 93 3.23 22.75 -8.50
N ILE A 94 2.98 21.93 -7.48
CA ILE A 94 2.87 20.47 -7.67
C ILE A 94 1.63 20.12 -8.51
N GLN A 95 0.56 20.89 -8.42
CA GLN A 95 -0.63 20.70 -9.24
C GLN A 95 -0.42 20.97 -10.74
N GLN A 96 0.63 21.74 -11.13
CA GLN A 96 1.01 21.90 -12.54
C GLN A 96 1.57 20.61 -13.15
N ILE A 97 2.10 19.71 -12.33
CA ILE A 97 2.59 18.42 -12.83
C ILE A 97 1.39 17.59 -13.34
N PRO A 98 1.46 17.06 -14.57
CA PRO A 98 0.38 16.23 -15.10
C PRO A 98 -0.02 15.12 -14.12
N VAL A 99 -1.32 14.96 -13.88
CA VAL A 99 -1.81 13.99 -12.88
C VAL A 99 -1.36 12.56 -13.17
N ALA A 100 -1.18 12.20 -14.43
CA ALA A 100 -0.66 10.90 -14.83
C ALA A 100 0.77 10.65 -14.29
N LEU A 101 1.64 11.69 -14.32
CA LEU A 101 2.99 11.60 -13.75
C LEU A 101 2.93 11.52 -12.22
N ARG A 102 2.06 12.30 -11.58
CA ARG A 102 1.88 12.22 -10.11
C ARG A 102 1.37 10.85 -9.68
N THR A 103 0.42 10.28 -10.41
CA THR A 103 -0.09 8.92 -10.18
C THR A 103 1.02 7.87 -10.38
N GLN A 104 1.83 7.99 -11.44
CA GLN A 104 2.98 7.11 -11.67
C GLN A 104 4.00 7.17 -10.53
N TRP A 105 4.21 8.35 -9.94
CA TRP A 105 5.07 8.49 -8.76
C TRP A 105 4.56 7.68 -7.57
N GLY A 106 3.25 7.70 -7.32
CA GLY A 106 2.61 6.86 -6.29
C GLY A 106 2.72 5.36 -6.59
N ILE A 107 2.69 4.96 -7.87
CA ILE A 107 2.98 3.58 -8.28
C ILE A 107 4.40 3.18 -7.88
N TYR A 108 5.40 4.02 -8.14
CA TYR A 108 6.79 3.76 -7.73
C TYR A 108 6.95 3.74 -6.21
N LYS A 109 6.27 4.63 -5.46
CA LYS A 109 6.25 4.55 -3.99
C LYS A 109 5.83 3.17 -3.52
N ASN A 110 4.73 2.66 -4.03
CA ASN A 110 4.20 1.36 -3.64
C ASN A 110 5.16 0.22 -4.03
N LEU A 111 5.66 0.22 -5.27
CA LEU A 111 6.59 -0.80 -5.76
C LEU A 111 7.90 -0.85 -4.97
N LEU A 112 8.54 0.29 -4.71
CA LEU A 112 9.79 0.39 -3.95
C LEU A 112 9.64 -0.05 -2.49
N ASN A 113 8.42 -0.14 -2.00
CA ASN A 113 8.07 -0.61 -0.66
C ASN A 113 7.51 -2.04 -0.64
N GLY A 114 7.62 -2.80 -1.73
CA GLY A 114 7.19 -4.20 -1.78
C GLY A 114 5.68 -4.38 -1.97
N CYS A 115 4.92 -3.31 -2.21
CA CYS A 115 3.50 -3.44 -2.49
C CYS A 115 3.30 -3.84 -3.95
N THR A 116 2.69 -5.00 -4.19
CA THR A 116 2.25 -5.44 -5.53
C THR A 116 0.83 -5.00 -5.84
N THR A 117 0.11 -4.57 -4.82
CA THR A 117 -1.28 -4.11 -4.90
C THR A 117 -1.48 -2.85 -4.05
N VAL A 118 -2.22 -1.89 -4.58
CA VAL A 118 -2.65 -0.68 -3.86
C VAL A 118 -4.13 -0.42 -4.08
N VAL A 119 -4.83 -0.02 -3.03
CA VAL A 119 -6.22 0.44 -3.10
C VAL A 119 -6.20 1.96 -3.17
N GLU A 120 -6.51 2.48 -4.35
CA GLU A 120 -6.60 3.92 -4.62
C GLU A 120 -7.81 4.52 -3.93
N HIS A 121 -7.61 5.64 -3.23
CA HIS A 121 -8.70 6.41 -2.66
C HIS A 121 -8.74 7.82 -3.25
N GLY A 122 -9.85 8.16 -3.89
CA GLY A 122 -10.04 9.46 -4.51
C GLY A 122 -10.62 9.35 -5.91
N LYS A 123 -10.24 10.29 -6.77
CA LYS A 123 -10.62 10.29 -8.18
C LYS A 123 -9.72 9.32 -8.94
N GLU A 124 -10.33 8.49 -9.77
CA GLU A 124 -9.58 7.54 -10.58
C GLU A 124 -8.70 8.28 -11.62
N HIS A 125 -7.41 8.04 -11.57
CA HIS A 125 -6.43 8.50 -12.55
C HIS A 125 -5.63 7.30 -13.08
N LYS A 126 -5.36 7.30 -14.39
CA LYS A 126 -4.50 6.27 -15.00
C LYS A 126 -3.05 6.74 -14.97
N ALA A 127 -2.18 5.88 -14.46
CA ALA A 127 -0.75 6.02 -14.65
C ALA A 127 -0.34 5.56 -16.07
N PRO A 128 0.75 6.07 -16.65
CA PRO A 128 1.30 5.55 -17.90
C PRO A 128 1.64 4.06 -17.82
N GLU A 129 2.12 3.59 -16.67
CA GLU A 129 2.53 2.20 -16.45
C GLU A 129 2.06 1.71 -15.07
N GLU A 130 1.19 0.72 -15.04
CA GLU A 130 0.66 0.15 -13.79
C GLU A 130 1.47 -1.09 -13.37
N TRP A 131 2.71 -0.85 -12.88
CA TRP A 131 3.59 -1.91 -12.39
C TRP A 131 2.99 -2.66 -11.18
N VAL A 132 2.27 -1.97 -10.30
CA VAL A 132 1.46 -2.57 -9.24
C VAL A 132 0.01 -2.68 -9.68
N TYR A 133 -0.73 -3.62 -9.11
CA TYR A 133 -2.18 -3.69 -9.34
C TYR A 133 -2.90 -2.58 -8.57
N VAL A 134 -3.55 -1.68 -9.28
CA VAL A 134 -4.39 -0.64 -8.68
C VAL A 134 -5.81 -1.15 -8.55
N HIS A 135 -6.23 -1.44 -7.33
CA HIS A 135 -7.58 -1.93 -7.04
C HIS A 135 -8.58 -0.78 -7.08
N ARG A 136 -9.49 -0.83 -8.05
CA ARG A 136 -10.53 0.19 -8.30
C ARG A 136 -11.95 -0.33 -8.07
N GLU A 137 -12.09 -1.52 -7.46
CA GLU A 137 -13.40 -2.10 -7.17
C GLU A 137 -14.03 -1.52 -5.90
N THR A 138 -13.91 -0.21 -5.72
CA THR A 138 -14.46 0.57 -4.61
C THR A 138 -15.25 1.78 -5.11
N HIS A 139 -16.07 2.37 -4.24
CA HIS A 139 -16.64 3.70 -4.41
C HIS A 139 -15.97 4.65 -3.42
N SER A 140 -15.22 5.63 -3.90
CA SER A 140 -14.61 6.64 -3.04
C SER A 140 -15.65 7.68 -2.63
N LEU A 141 -15.80 7.86 -1.31
CA LEU A 141 -16.43 9.03 -0.68
C LEU A 141 -15.35 9.69 0.15
N HIS A 142 -14.93 10.90 -0.23
CA HIS A 142 -13.79 11.50 0.45
C HIS A 142 -13.99 11.50 1.98
N SER A 143 -14.90 12.33 2.46
CA SER A 143 -15.24 12.46 3.89
C SER A 143 -16.60 13.13 4.05
N VAL A 144 -17.12 13.15 5.27
CA VAL A 144 -18.39 13.80 5.58
C VAL A 144 -18.36 15.32 5.30
N ALA A 145 -17.23 15.98 5.55
CA ALA A 145 -17.11 17.43 5.36
C ALA A 145 -16.82 17.84 3.91
N PHE A 146 -15.90 17.13 3.23
CA PHE A 146 -15.47 17.54 1.89
C PHE A 146 -16.34 17.01 0.75
N GLU A 147 -17.08 15.92 0.95
CA GLU A 147 -18.01 15.40 -0.04
C GLU A 147 -19.47 15.80 0.30
N LYS A 148 -19.88 16.98 -0.15
CA LYS A 148 -21.22 17.55 0.16
C LYS A 148 -22.40 16.61 -0.16
N LYS A 149 -22.27 15.73 -1.16
CA LYS A 149 -23.31 14.79 -1.60
C LYS A 149 -23.08 13.36 -1.09
N TRP A 150 -22.26 13.16 -0.07
CA TRP A 150 -21.87 11.82 0.40
C TRP A 150 -23.08 10.93 0.75
N LYS A 151 -24.13 11.47 1.38
CA LYS A 151 -25.34 10.71 1.72
C LYS A 151 -26.08 10.19 0.47
N GLN A 152 -26.18 11.04 -0.56
CA GLN A 152 -26.84 10.67 -1.81
C GLN A 152 -26.01 9.62 -2.56
N LYS A 153 -24.69 9.81 -2.62
CA LYS A 153 -23.78 8.85 -3.24
C LYS A 153 -23.82 7.50 -2.51
N LEU A 154 -23.73 7.49 -1.17
CA LEU A 154 -23.80 6.29 -0.36
C LEU A 154 -25.10 5.51 -0.60
N ASN A 155 -26.23 6.18 -0.72
CA ASN A 155 -27.53 5.58 -0.90
C ASN A 155 -27.98 5.49 -2.37
N HIS A 156 -27.03 5.53 -3.32
CA HIS A 156 -27.36 5.33 -4.72
C HIS A 156 -27.81 3.88 -4.98
N PRO A 157 -28.99 3.62 -5.53
CA PRO A 157 -29.60 2.28 -5.59
C PRO A 157 -28.81 1.29 -6.44
N PHE A 158 -28.16 1.74 -7.50
CA PHE A 158 -27.45 0.89 -8.44
C PHE A 158 -26.00 0.54 -8.07
N SER A 159 -25.45 1.11 -7.00
CA SER A 159 -24.06 0.87 -6.57
C SER A 159 -23.94 -0.18 -5.45
N ARG A 160 -24.55 -1.36 -5.65
CA ARG A 160 -24.64 -2.36 -4.55
C ARG A 160 -23.44 -3.29 -4.40
N LYS A 161 -22.63 -3.48 -5.43
CA LYS A 161 -21.61 -4.55 -5.45
C LYS A 161 -20.28 -4.14 -4.81
N LYS A 162 -19.83 -2.91 -5.04
CA LYS A 162 -18.54 -2.41 -4.55
C LYS A 162 -18.69 -1.78 -3.16
N PRO A 163 -17.73 -1.94 -2.24
CA PRO A 163 -17.73 -1.24 -0.97
C PRO A 163 -17.47 0.26 -1.17
N TYR A 164 -18.03 1.07 -0.28
CA TYR A 164 -17.69 2.49 -0.16
C TYR A 164 -16.51 2.66 0.78
N VAL A 165 -15.56 3.51 0.41
CA VAL A 165 -14.43 3.90 1.26
C VAL A 165 -14.62 5.37 1.63
N ILE A 166 -14.52 5.69 2.92
CA ILE A 166 -14.74 7.04 3.46
C ILE A 166 -13.80 7.30 4.65
N HIS A 167 -13.17 8.48 4.70
CA HIS A 167 -12.50 8.96 5.90
C HIS A 167 -13.56 9.18 6.99
N ALA A 168 -13.35 8.57 8.16
CA ALA A 168 -14.32 8.59 9.26
C ALA A 168 -13.62 8.63 10.61
N GLY A 169 -14.04 9.57 11.47
CA GLY A 169 -13.42 9.77 12.77
C GLY A 169 -11.97 10.25 12.68
N GLU A 170 -11.65 11.03 11.64
CA GLU A 170 -10.31 11.53 11.35
C GLU A 170 -10.05 12.83 12.11
N GLY A 171 -9.75 12.70 13.39
CA GLY A 171 -9.50 13.78 14.34
C GLY A 171 -9.84 13.38 15.77
N THR A 172 -9.73 14.35 16.69
CA THR A 172 -9.92 14.16 18.14
C THR A 172 -11.08 14.99 18.71
N ASP A 173 -11.60 15.93 17.93
CA ASP A 173 -12.68 16.82 18.34
C ASP A 173 -14.09 16.19 18.26
N GLN A 174 -15.09 16.96 18.61
CA GLN A 174 -16.48 16.50 18.62
C GLN A 174 -17.00 16.17 17.20
N LEU A 175 -16.54 16.89 16.18
CA LEU A 175 -16.94 16.64 14.78
C LEU A 175 -16.49 15.24 14.34
N ALA A 176 -15.20 14.93 14.57
CA ALA A 176 -14.64 13.63 14.25
C ALA A 176 -15.29 12.49 15.04
N LYS A 177 -15.55 12.69 16.35
CA LYS A 177 -16.23 11.71 17.22
C LYS A 177 -17.64 11.34 16.77
N GLU A 178 -18.33 12.24 16.08
CA GLU A 178 -19.70 12.00 15.62
C GLU A 178 -19.78 11.40 14.21
N GLU A 179 -18.69 11.43 13.44
CA GLU A 179 -18.72 11.05 12.01
C GLU A 179 -19.13 9.59 11.79
N ALA A 180 -18.53 8.65 12.52
CA ALA A 180 -18.86 7.23 12.39
C ALA A 180 -20.36 6.97 12.61
N GLY A 181 -20.92 7.53 13.69
CA GLY A 181 -22.35 7.44 13.98
C GLY A 181 -23.23 8.10 12.92
N LYS A 182 -22.80 9.26 12.35
CA LYS A 182 -23.50 9.93 11.24
C LYS A 182 -23.55 9.06 9.99
N ILE A 183 -22.42 8.42 9.64
CA ILE A 183 -22.31 7.54 8.47
C ILE A 183 -23.21 6.32 8.64
N ILE A 184 -23.16 5.66 9.80
CA ILE A 184 -23.97 4.48 10.11
C ILE A 184 -25.45 4.81 9.99
N ARG A 185 -25.91 5.88 10.64
CA ARG A 185 -27.32 6.31 10.59
C ARG A 185 -27.79 6.69 9.19
N ALA A 186 -26.90 7.21 8.36
CA ALA A 186 -27.24 7.61 7.00
C ALA A 186 -27.16 6.46 5.98
N ASN A 187 -26.69 5.28 6.35
CA ASN A 187 -26.57 4.11 5.45
C ASN A 187 -27.90 3.34 5.35
N TYR A 188 -28.92 3.98 4.81
CA TYR A 188 -30.29 3.41 4.71
C TYR A 188 -30.34 2.14 3.86
N LEU A 189 -29.48 2.03 2.85
CA LEU A 189 -29.44 0.88 1.94
C LEU A 189 -28.48 -0.23 2.42
N ARG A 190 -27.95 -0.14 3.63
CA ARG A 190 -27.02 -1.11 4.24
C ARG A 190 -25.87 -1.48 3.32
N LYS A 191 -25.25 -0.47 2.71
CA LYS A 191 -24.07 -0.64 1.85
C LYS A 191 -22.88 -1.10 2.67
N LYS A 192 -21.96 -1.86 2.05
CA LYS A 192 -20.66 -2.18 2.64
C LYS A 192 -19.82 -0.90 2.68
N ILE A 193 -19.38 -0.50 3.84
CA ILE A 193 -18.54 0.71 4.05
C ILE A 193 -17.23 0.28 4.70
N VAL A 194 -16.13 0.83 4.22
CA VAL A 194 -14.80 0.72 4.84
C VAL A 194 -14.41 2.12 5.32
N ALA A 195 -14.07 2.23 6.60
CA ALA A 195 -13.63 3.48 7.21
C ALA A 195 -12.11 3.64 7.09
N VAL A 196 -11.62 4.85 6.90
CA VAL A 196 -10.20 5.18 6.95
C VAL A 196 -9.92 5.99 8.22
N HIS A 197 -8.76 5.82 8.80
CA HIS A 197 -8.22 6.44 10.03
C HIS A 197 -8.88 5.98 11.32
N ALA A 198 -10.17 6.20 11.51
CA ALA A 198 -10.98 5.80 12.68
C ALA A 198 -10.42 6.26 14.05
N VAL A 199 -9.69 7.40 14.10
CA VAL A 199 -8.96 7.89 15.30
C VAL A 199 -9.91 8.03 16.49
N SER A 200 -11.09 8.62 16.29
CA SER A 200 -12.09 8.86 17.35
C SER A 200 -13.31 7.95 17.28
N MET A 201 -13.24 6.85 16.48
CA MET A 201 -14.33 5.89 16.37
C MET A 201 -14.50 5.10 17.66
N LYS A 202 -15.73 4.97 18.14
CA LYS A 202 -16.05 4.13 19.29
C LYS A 202 -16.03 2.65 18.90
N PRO A 203 -15.61 1.75 19.81
CA PRO A 203 -15.50 0.31 19.50
C PRO A 203 -16.78 -0.29 18.90
N GLU A 204 -17.94 0.01 19.49
CA GLU A 204 -19.24 -0.51 19.05
C GLU A 204 -19.67 -0.01 17.66
N GLU A 205 -19.22 1.18 17.25
CA GLU A 205 -19.48 1.74 15.92
C GLU A 205 -18.77 0.94 14.81
N ALA A 206 -17.67 0.26 15.12
CA ALA A 206 -16.92 -0.53 14.16
C ALA A 206 -17.76 -1.64 13.51
N ARG A 207 -18.81 -2.13 14.17
CA ARG A 207 -19.78 -3.10 13.62
C ARG A 207 -20.52 -2.58 12.38
N GLY A 208 -20.61 -1.26 12.23
CA GLY A 208 -21.25 -0.61 11.07
C GLY A 208 -20.39 -0.60 9.81
N PHE A 209 -19.14 -1.06 9.91
CA PHE A 209 -18.17 -1.04 8.82
C PHE A 209 -17.70 -2.45 8.45
N LYS A 210 -17.49 -2.71 7.15
CA LYS A 210 -16.93 -3.96 6.62
C LYS A 210 -15.48 -4.15 7.08
N GLY A 211 -14.77 -3.04 7.31
CA GLY A 211 -13.39 -2.99 7.78
C GLY A 211 -12.94 -1.56 8.04
N ILE A 212 -11.79 -1.45 8.66
CA ILE A 212 -11.13 -0.19 8.98
C ILE A 212 -9.71 -0.23 8.40
N ILE A 213 -9.34 0.82 7.71
CA ILE A 213 -7.98 1.04 7.22
C ILE A 213 -7.26 1.91 8.25
N TRP A 214 -6.27 1.34 8.88
CA TRP A 214 -5.44 2.02 9.86
C TRP A 214 -4.22 2.64 9.19
N CYS A 215 -4.05 3.96 9.35
CA CYS A 215 -2.94 4.73 8.81
C CYS A 215 -2.12 5.36 9.96
N PRO A 216 -1.35 4.56 10.74
CA PRO A 216 -0.74 5.04 11.99
C PRO A 216 0.19 6.23 11.81
N SER A 217 0.99 6.26 10.74
CA SER A 217 1.95 7.35 10.47
C SER A 217 1.24 8.67 10.17
N SER A 218 0.19 8.64 9.34
CA SER A 218 -0.64 9.82 9.04
C SER A 218 -1.39 10.31 10.28
N ASN A 219 -1.97 9.38 11.04
CA ASN A 219 -2.69 9.70 12.28
C ASN A 219 -1.78 10.37 13.32
N ASP A 220 -0.56 9.85 13.53
CA ASP A 220 0.41 10.42 14.46
C ASP A 220 0.83 11.82 14.03
N PHE A 221 1.18 12.00 12.76
CA PHE A 221 1.56 13.30 12.20
C PHE A 221 0.44 14.35 12.33
N MET A 222 -0.79 13.98 11.99
CA MET A 222 -1.89 14.94 11.96
C MET A 222 -2.46 15.21 13.35
N PHE A 223 -2.53 14.21 14.23
CA PHE A 223 -3.33 14.29 15.46
C PHE A 223 -2.54 13.97 16.74
N GLY A 224 -1.29 13.53 16.64
CA GLY A 224 -0.48 13.09 17.78
C GLY A 224 -1.05 11.84 18.49
N THR A 225 -1.97 11.13 17.83
CA THR A 225 -2.64 9.93 18.36
C THR A 225 -3.14 9.06 17.21
N THR A 226 -3.63 7.84 17.52
CA THR A 226 -4.13 6.92 16.50
C THR A 226 -5.37 6.16 16.97
N ALA A 227 -6.00 5.42 16.07
CA ALA A 227 -7.18 4.60 16.35
C ALA A 227 -6.89 3.51 17.38
N ALA A 228 -7.82 3.25 18.29
CA ALA A 228 -7.75 2.18 19.28
C ALA A 228 -8.01 0.79 18.65
N ILE A 229 -7.18 0.40 17.68
CA ILE A 229 -7.40 -0.80 16.85
C ILE A 229 -7.51 -2.09 17.67
N HIS A 230 -6.88 -2.17 18.84
CA HIS A 230 -6.98 -3.32 19.75
C HIS A 230 -8.43 -3.56 20.25
N GLN A 231 -9.26 -2.51 20.30
CA GLN A 231 -10.68 -2.59 20.61
C GLN A 231 -11.52 -2.77 19.33
N LEU A 232 -11.21 -2.01 18.28
CA LEU A 232 -11.96 -2.04 17.02
C LEU A 232 -11.90 -3.40 16.32
N LYS A 233 -10.77 -4.12 16.40
CA LYS A 233 -10.58 -5.45 15.78
C LYS A 233 -11.51 -6.54 16.36
N GLN A 234 -12.15 -6.30 17.52
CA GLN A 234 -13.16 -7.21 18.07
C GLN A 234 -14.46 -7.20 17.26
N TYR A 235 -14.68 -6.20 16.43
CA TYR A 235 -15.94 -5.98 15.73
C TYR A 235 -15.81 -5.99 14.20
N THR A 236 -14.62 -5.71 13.68
CA THR A 236 -14.39 -5.65 12.24
C THR A 236 -12.92 -5.93 11.88
N ARG A 237 -12.63 -6.13 10.60
CA ARG A 237 -11.27 -6.30 10.10
C ARG A 237 -10.50 -4.99 10.19
N ILE A 238 -9.24 -5.09 10.56
CA ILE A 238 -8.28 -3.98 10.48
C ILE A 238 -7.26 -4.31 9.39
N VAL A 239 -7.02 -3.37 8.49
CA VAL A 239 -5.99 -3.46 7.45
C VAL A 239 -5.10 -2.23 7.50
N LEU A 240 -3.88 -2.32 6.99
CA LEU A 240 -2.94 -1.20 7.00
C LEU A 240 -3.01 -0.42 5.67
N GLY A 241 -3.02 0.92 5.78
CA GLY A 241 -2.86 1.85 4.68
C GLY A 241 -1.68 2.80 4.95
N THR A 242 -0.97 3.21 3.90
CA THR A 242 0.14 4.16 4.06
C THR A 242 -0.31 5.61 4.00
N ASP A 243 -1.47 5.87 3.39
CA ASP A 243 -1.84 7.22 3.00
C ASP A 243 -0.79 7.85 2.05
N SER A 244 -0.92 9.12 1.69
CA SER A 244 0.05 9.81 0.85
C SER A 244 1.18 10.44 1.66
N THR A 245 2.26 10.82 0.97
CA THR A 245 3.37 11.55 1.60
C THR A 245 3.00 12.95 2.07
N LEU A 246 1.81 13.43 1.74
CA LEU A 246 1.27 14.70 2.21
C LEU A 246 1.10 14.72 3.74
N THR A 247 0.78 13.56 4.34
CA THR A 247 0.58 13.38 5.78
C THR A 247 1.43 12.27 6.39
N ALA A 248 2.11 11.47 5.58
CA ALA A 248 2.80 10.26 6.04
C ALA A 248 4.21 10.12 5.46
N ALA A 249 4.97 9.15 5.95
CA ALA A 249 6.30 8.84 5.43
C ALA A 249 6.23 8.15 4.05
N TRP A 250 7.34 8.22 3.30
CA TRP A 250 7.49 7.50 2.04
C TRP A 250 7.66 5.99 2.23
N SER A 251 8.48 5.57 3.20
CA SER A 251 8.90 4.18 3.33
C SER A 251 7.95 3.34 4.18
N LEU A 252 7.67 2.11 3.74
CA LEU A 252 6.89 1.14 4.51
C LEU A 252 7.54 0.83 5.85
N LYS A 253 8.89 0.82 5.92
CA LYS A 253 9.61 0.66 7.20
C LYS A 253 9.20 1.71 8.23
N SER A 254 9.06 2.97 7.81
CA SER A 254 8.59 4.04 8.71
C SER A 254 7.14 3.83 9.18
N HIS A 255 6.27 3.33 8.31
CA HIS A 255 4.89 3.00 8.69
C HIS A 255 4.83 1.85 9.68
N LEU A 256 5.60 0.77 9.44
CA LEU A 256 5.71 -0.37 10.37
C LEU A 256 6.28 0.08 11.73
N HIS A 257 7.31 0.92 11.72
CA HIS A 257 7.88 1.50 12.94
C HIS A 257 6.85 2.33 13.71
N SER A 258 6.13 3.22 13.04
CA SER A 258 5.06 4.02 13.66
C SER A 258 3.95 3.12 14.24
N ALA A 259 3.56 2.07 13.52
CA ALA A 259 2.57 1.10 13.98
C ALA A 259 3.02 0.37 15.25
N LEU A 260 4.25 -0.18 15.25
CA LEU A 260 4.80 -0.90 16.41
C LEU A 260 4.98 0.00 17.63
N LYS A 261 5.42 1.25 17.43
CA LYS A 261 5.58 2.24 18.51
C LYS A 261 4.29 2.48 19.28
N THR A 262 3.13 2.28 18.68
CA THR A 262 1.83 2.40 19.37
C THR A 262 1.60 1.29 20.41
N GLY A 263 2.27 0.14 20.30
CA GLY A 263 2.01 -1.05 21.10
C GLY A 263 0.66 -1.74 20.82
N LEU A 264 -0.08 -1.32 19.77
CA LEU A 264 -1.43 -1.81 19.47
C LEU A 264 -1.45 -3.03 18.52
N ALA A 265 -0.33 -3.31 17.86
CA ALA A 265 -0.16 -4.46 16.97
C ALA A 265 1.24 -5.03 17.07
N THR A 266 1.37 -6.32 16.85
CA THR A 266 2.65 -7.05 16.72
C THR A 266 3.06 -7.11 15.25
N MET A 267 4.36 -7.44 14.96
CA MET A 267 4.83 -7.60 13.58
C MET A 267 4.02 -8.65 12.79
N PRO A 268 3.73 -9.86 13.33
CA PRO A 268 2.87 -10.81 12.62
C PRO A 268 1.48 -10.26 12.28
N GLU A 269 0.85 -9.49 13.19
CA GLU A 269 -0.43 -8.85 12.90
C GLU A 269 -0.30 -7.80 11.78
N LEU A 270 0.78 -7.01 11.75
CA LEU A 270 1.05 -6.04 10.69
C LEU A 270 1.26 -6.72 9.34
N ILE A 271 1.95 -7.86 9.30
CA ILE A 271 2.08 -8.65 8.06
C ILE A 271 0.71 -9.16 7.61
N CYS A 272 -0.13 -9.66 8.51
CA CYS A 272 -1.51 -10.03 8.15
C CYS A 272 -2.30 -8.82 7.63
N MET A 273 -2.16 -7.63 8.24
CA MET A 273 -2.80 -6.39 7.81
C MET A 273 -2.29 -5.87 6.45
N LEU A 274 -1.17 -6.39 5.96
CA LEU A 274 -0.61 -6.08 4.63
C LEU A 274 -0.81 -7.22 3.62
N THR A 275 -1.36 -8.37 4.00
CA THR A 275 -1.45 -9.55 3.15
C THR A 275 -2.84 -10.18 3.17
N SER A 276 -3.11 -11.10 4.08
CA SER A 276 -4.35 -11.89 4.12
C SER A 276 -5.58 -11.06 4.52
N GLU A 277 -5.47 -10.15 5.46
CA GLU A 277 -6.60 -9.32 5.90
C GLU A 277 -7.11 -8.40 4.78
N PRO A 278 -6.26 -7.61 4.06
CA PRO A 278 -6.75 -6.83 2.93
C PRO A 278 -7.26 -7.69 1.78
N ALA A 279 -6.63 -8.83 1.48
CA ALA A 279 -7.14 -9.73 0.45
C ALA A 279 -8.58 -10.17 0.76
N ALA A 280 -8.87 -10.52 2.02
CA ALA A 280 -10.21 -10.88 2.47
C ALA A 280 -11.17 -9.67 2.51
N LEU A 281 -10.70 -8.48 2.94
CA LEU A 281 -11.51 -7.26 2.98
C LEU A 281 -12.00 -6.85 1.58
N TRP A 282 -11.08 -6.93 0.59
CA TRP A 282 -11.35 -6.48 -0.79
C TRP A 282 -11.86 -7.59 -1.71
N ASP A 283 -12.11 -8.79 -1.16
CA ASP A 283 -12.59 -9.97 -1.92
C ASP A 283 -11.59 -10.39 -3.03
N MET A 284 -10.26 -10.23 -2.81
CA MET A 284 -9.18 -10.59 -3.74
C MET A 284 -8.82 -12.07 -3.58
N LYS A 285 -9.48 -12.95 -4.31
CA LYS A 285 -9.43 -14.41 -4.11
C LYS A 285 -8.06 -15.07 -4.33
N GLN A 286 -7.19 -14.45 -5.15
CA GLN A 286 -5.90 -15.03 -5.54
C GLN A 286 -4.70 -14.23 -5.03
N LYS A 287 -4.89 -13.35 -4.02
CA LYS A 287 -3.85 -12.50 -3.44
C LYS A 287 -3.72 -12.67 -1.93
N GLY A 288 -2.64 -12.17 -1.37
CA GLY A 288 -2.42 -12.11 0.09
C GLY A 288 -1.95 -13.41 0.72
N SER A 289 -1.62 -14.44 -0.07
CA SER A 289 -1.03 -15.70 0.40
C SER A 289 -0.08 -16.29 -0.64
N ILE A 290 0.93 -17.03 -0.19
CA ILE A 290 1.77 -17.89 -1.03
C ILE A 290 1.17 -19.30 -0.95
N THR A 291 0.29 -19.62 -1.91
CA THR A 291 -0.49 -20.86 -1.93
C THR A 291 -0.69 -21.31 -3.38
N PRO A 292 -0.67 -22.59 -3.73
CA PRO A 292 -0.97 -23.05 -5.08
C PRO A 292 -2.31 -22.51 -5.61
N GLY A 293 -2.31 -22.01 -6.83
CA GLY A 293 -3.44 -21.37 -7.49
C GLY A 293 -3.57 -19.86 -7.23
N PHE A 294 -2.73 -19.27 -6.36
CA PHE A 294 -2.68 -17.83 -6.15
C PHE A 294 -1.73 -17.14 -7.14
N ASP A 295 -1.93 -15.86 -7.36
CA ASP A 295 -1.01 -15.03 -8.12
C ASP A 295 0.41 -15.15 -7.54
N ALA A 296 1.42 -15.26 -8.40
CA ALA A 296 2.81 -15.20 -7.98
C ALA A 296 3.22 -13.74 -7.69
N ASP A 297 2.52 -13.12 -6.73
CA ASP A 297 2.81 -11.82 -6.14
C ASP A 297 3.65 -12.06 -4.90
N ILE A 298 4.97 -11.84 -4.99
CA ILE A 298 5.95 -12.27 -3.99
C ILE A 298 6.95 -11.15 -3.71
N CYS A 299 7.25 -10.94 -2.42
CA CYS A 299 8.39 -10.15 -1.97
C CYS A 299 9.41 -11.06 -1.29
N LEU A 300 10.67 -10.99 -1.69
CA LEU A 300 11.76 -11.67 -1.00
C LEU A 300 12.55 -10.66 -0.15
N TYR A 301 12.82 -11.06 1.08
CA TYR A 301 13.62 -10.28 2.03
C TYR A 301 14.84 -11.08 2.52
N ALA A 302 15.94 -10.38 2.70
CA ALA A 302 17.05 -10.89 3.51
C ALA A 302 16.68 -10.70 4.99
N GLY A 303 16.23 -11.77 5.64
CA GLY A 303 15.67 -11.78 6.99
C GLY A 303 14.14 -11.95 7.01
N ASP A 304 13.61 -12.26 8.17
CA ASP A 304 12.19 -12.58 8.42
C ASP A 304 11.38 -11.40 8.97
N ASN A 305 12.03 -10.24 9.18
CA ASN A 305 11.42 -9.01 9.63
C ASN A 305 11.58 -7.91 8.56
N PRO A 306 10.51 -7.48 7.86
CA PRO A 306 10.59 -6.44 6.84
C PRO A 306 11.06 -5.08 7.36
N LEU A 307 10.99 -4.83 8.67
CA LEU A 307 11.50 -3.59 9.27
C LEU A 307 13.03 -3.55 9.28
N GLU A 308 13.67 -4.67 9.59
CA GLU A 308 15.13 -4.80 9.69
C GLU A 308 15.73 -5.36 8.40
N GLY A 309 15.02 -6.27 7.75
CA GLY A 309 15.45 -6.95 6.55
C GLY A 309 15.54 -6.04 5.32
N GLN A 310 16.29 -6.49 4.34
CA GLN A 310 16.45 -5.82 3.06
C GLN A 310 15.50 -6.44 2.02
N LEU A 311 14.77 -5.60 1.28
CA LEU A 311 13.95 -6.02 0.15
C LEU A 311 14.87 -6.43 -1.00
N MET A 312 14.86 -7.71 -1.36
CA MET A 312 15.74 -8.31 -2.37
C MET A 312 15.06 -8.49 -3.72
N LEU A 313 13.74 -8.73 -3.73
CA LEU A 313 12.98 -8.92 -4.96
C LEU A 313 11.51 -8.57 -4.75
N VAL A 314 10.90 -7.95 -5.75
CA VAL A 314 9.44 -7.82 -5.89
C VAL A 314 9.03 -8.44 -7.21
N MET A 315 8.08 -9.36 -7.12
CA MET A 315 7.50 -10.06 -8.26
C MET A 315 5.98 -9.89 -8.24
N ARG A 316 5.38 -9.64 -9.39
CA ARG A 316 3.93 -9.62 -9.56
C ARG A 316 3.55 -10.52 -10.72
N GLN A 317 2.65 -11.47 -10.45
CA GLN A 317 2.22 -12.48 -11.43
C GLN A 317 3.42 -13.13 -12.16
N GLY A 318 4.43 -13.52 -11.40
CA GLY A 318 5.64 -14.15 -11.92
C GLY A 318 6.61 -13.22 -12.66
N ARG A 319 6.27 -11.94 -12.85
CA ARG A 319 7.16 -10.93 -13.47
C ARG A 319 7.98 -10.24 -12.40
N VAL A 320 9.30 -10.20 -12.60
CA VAL A 320 10.23 -9.46 -11.75
C VAL A 320 10.05 -7.95 -12.02
N LEU A 321 9.76 -7.17 -10.97
CA LEU A 321 9.57 -5.73 -11.05
C LEU A 321 10.68 -4.93 -10.38
N LEU A 322 11.29 -5.50 -9.35
CA LEU A 322 12.39 -4.93 -8.60
C LEU A 322 13.30 -6.07 -8.12
N TYR A 323 14.60 -5.85 -8.14
CA TYR A 323 15.55 -6.78 -7.56
C TYR A 323 16.82 -6.08 -7.08
N HIS A 324 17.45 -6.64 -6.05
CA HIS A 324 18.77 -6.27 -5.59
C HIS A 324 19.84 -6.78 -6.57
N GLU A 325 20.92 -6.04 -6.81
CA GLU A 325 21.96 -6.37 -7.81
C GLU A 325 22.56 -7.76 -7.61
N SER A 326 22.65 -8.27 -6.40
CA SER A 326 23.19 -9.64 -6.15
C SER A 326 22.39 -10.73 -6.85
N LEU A 327 21.15 -10.48 -7.25
CA LEU A 327 20.30 -11.44 -7.97
C LEU A 327 20.35 -11.30 -9.48
N GLN A 328 21.04 -10.28 -10.01
CA GLN A 328 21.00 -9.93 -11.43
C GLN A 328 21.40 -11.12 -12.35
N SER A 329 22.44 -11.88 -11.99
CA SER A 329 22.96 -12.96 -12.82
C SER A 329 22.05 -14.17 -12.95
N VAL A 330 21.05 -14.31 -12.07
CA VAL A 330 20.17 -15.48 -12.01
C VAL A 330 18.73 -15.19 -12.45
N LEU A 331 18.39 -13.91 -12.67
CA LEU A 331 17.03 -13.50 -13.01
C LEU A 331 16.76 -13.51 -14.52
N PRO A 332 15.66 -14.10 -14.97
CA PRO A 332 15.21 -14.05 -16.36
C PRO A 332 14.51 -12.71 -16.65
N LEU A 333 15.26 -11.68 -16.94
CA LEU A 333 14.69 -10.37 -17.22
C LEU A 333 14.11 -10.33 -18.64
N ASP A 334 12.94 -9.73 -18.76
CA ASP A 334 12.33 -9.44 -20.06
C ASP A 334 13.09 -8.28 -20.74
N GLN A 335 13.79 -8.57 -21.84
CA GLN A 335 14.60 -7.60 -22.58
C GLN A 335 13.77 -6.48 -23.23
N HIS A 336 12.46 -6.65 -23.37
CA HIS A 336 11.56 -5.64 -23.95
C HIS A 336 11.09 -4.63 -22.91
N ILE A 337 11.34 -4.88 -21.62
CA ILE A 337 10.97 -4.00 -20.53
C ILE A 337 12.19 -3.21 -20.09
N PRO A 338 12.11 -1.88 -20.05
CA PRO A 338 13.20 -1.07 -19.52
C PRO A 338 13.32 -1.27 -18.00
N TYR A 339 14.54 -1.29 -17.51
CA TYR A 339 14.89 -1.28 -16.10
C TYR A 339 15.85 -0.13 -15.81
N SER A 340 15.79 0.41 -14.61
CA SER A 340 16.66 1.48 -14.13
C SER A 340 17.36 1.06 -12.84
N ARG A 341 18.64 1.37 -12.75
CA ARG A 341 19.43 1.18 -11.53
C ARG A 341 19.31 2.40 -10.65
N ILE A 342 19.10 2.17 -9.37
CA ILE A 342 19.02 3.23 -8.35
C ILE A 342 19.64 2.72 -7.03
N ARG A 343 19.97 3.66 -6.15
CA ARG A 343 20.29 3.34 -4.76
C ARG A 343 19.10 3.74 -3.89
N TYR A 344 18.47 2.75 -3.26
CA TYR A 344 17.32 2.95 -2.38
C TYR A 344 17.59 2.39 -0.99
N ASN A 345 17.40 3.22 0.06
CA ASN A 345 17.79 2.90 1.43
C ASN A 345 19.26 2.45 1.58
N GLY A 346 20.17 3.06 0.80
CA GLY A 346 21.60 2.73 0.78
C GLY A 346 21.98 1.55 -0.11
N GLU A 347 21.01 0.80 -0.66
CA GLU A 347 21.24 -0.44 -1.37
C GLU A 347 21.04 -0.30 -2.90
N PRO A 348 21.91 -0.92 -3.71
CA PRO A 348 21.79 -0.89 -5.15
C PRO A 348 20.70 -1.86 -5.62
N ILE A 349 19.65 -1.31 -6.20
CA ILE A 349 18.53 -2.08 -6.75
C ILE A 349 18.27 -1.70 -8.18
N THR A 350 17.67 -2.62 -8.91
CA THR A 350 17.17 -2.39 -10.26
C THR A 350 15.66 -2.50 -10.24
N VAL A 351 14.98 -1.51 -10.81
CA VAL A 351 13.53 -1.40 -10.83
C VAL A 351 13.03 -1.20 -12.25
N VAL A 352 11.87 -1.76 -12.53
CA VAL A 352 11.20 -1.66 -13.83
C VAL A 352 10.89 -0.20 -14.19
N GLY A 353 10.99 0.12 -15.48
CA GLY A 353 10.67 1.44 -16.03
C GLY A 353 11.89 2.34 -16.28
N ARG A 354 11.64 3.48 -16.92
CA ARG A 354 12.65 4.50 -17.26
C ARG A 354 12.70 5.60 -16.19
N LEU A 355 13.05 5.20 -14.98
CA LEU A 355 12.97 6.07 -13.80
C LEU A 355 13.81 7.36 -13.91
N PRO A 356 15.05 7.38 -14.46
CA PRO A 356 15.80 8.61 -14.65
C PRO A 356 15.11 9.63 -15.57
N GLN A 357 14.51 9.15 -16.66
CA GLN A 357 13.74 10.01 -17.57
C GLN A 357 12.49 10.54 -16.86
N PHE A 358 11.79 9.70 -16.17
CA PHE A 358 10.58 10.04 -15.42
C PHE A 358 10.85 11.10 -14.34
N VAL A 359 11.95 10.98 -13.59
CA VAL A 359 12.39 12.00 -12.62
C VAL A 359 12.66 13.32 -13.29
N LYS A 360 13.36 13.33 -14.45
CA LYS A 360 13.62 14.54 -15.22
C LYS A 360 12.32 15.23 -15.68
N GLU A 361 11.33 14.47 -16.10
CA GLU A 361 10.01 15.00 -16.49
C GLU A 361 9.31 15.70 -15.30
N ILE A 362 9.34 15.11 -14.11
CA ILE A 362 8.82 15.74 -12.89
C ILE A 362 9.57 17.03 -12.57
N GLN A 363 10.91 17.00 -12.66
CA GLN A 363 11.76 18.14 -12.33
C GLN A 363 11.63 19.33 -13.29
N GLN A 364 11.07 19.14 -14.49
CA GLN A 364 10.72 20.25 -15.39
C GLN A 364 9.63 21.15 -14.77
N TYR A 365 8.72 20.62 -13.98
CA TYR A 365 7.65 21.32 -13.30
C TYR A 365 8.04 21.70 -11.87
N TYR A 366 8.77 20.85 -11.18
CA TYR A 366 9.14 20.98 -9.77
C TYR A 366 10.63 20.64 -9.58
N PRO A 367 11.57 21.57 -9.89
CA PRO A 367 13.01 21.32 -9.85
C PRO A 367 13.54 20.87 -8.48
N SER A 368 12.89 21.34 -7.40
CA SER A 368 13.25 20.98 -6.01
C SER A 368 12.49 19.76 -5.47
N ALA A 369 11.90 18.93 -6.33
CA ALA A 369 11.24 17.71 -5.91
C ALA A 369 12.22 16.80 -5.12
N THR A 370 11.80 16.39 -3.94
CA THR A 370 12.56 15.44 -3.13
C THR A 370 12.48 14.05 -3.74
N ILE A 371 13.62 13.51 -4.15
CA ILE A 371 13.73 12.17 -4.70
C ILE A 371 14.22 11.24 -3.60
N PRO A 372 13.46 10.20 -3.21
CA PRO A 372 13.79 9.33 -2.08
C PRO A 372 14.83 8.24 -2.39
N PHE A 373 15.50 8.34 -3.53
CA PHE A 373 16.53 7.42 -4.01
C PHE A 373 17.57 8.17 -4.85
N GLU A 374 18.75 7.56 -5.04
CA GLU A 374 19.79 8.08 -5.92
C GLU A 374 19.74 7.38 -7.28
N LEU A 375 19.89 8.12 -8.36
CA LEU A 375 20.07 7.57 -9.71
C LEU A 375 21.55 7.18 -9.90
N ILE A 376 21.84 5.94 -10.31
CA ILE A 376 23.20 5.41 -10.48
C ILE A 376 23.39 4.73 -11.83
#